data_182636d18d262fe4b6730b9a8c158843
#
_entry.id   182636d18d262fe4b6730b9a8c158843
#
_cell.length_a   1.000
_cell.length_b   1.000
_cell.length_c   1.000
_cell.angle_alpha   90.00
_cell.angle_beta   90.00
_cell.angle_gamma   90.00
#
_symmetry.space_group_name_H-M   'P 1'
#
loop_
_entity.id
_entity.type
_entity.pdbx_description
1 polymer ?
#
loop_
_entity_poly.entity_id
_entity_poly.type
_entity_poly.pdbx_seq_one_letter_code
_entity_poly.pdbx_strand_id
1 'polypeptide(L)'
;MISSPMARTLRLCAVAGLAISGCWAGPASAAGAMATGGMTSQPIGHYDFCKSNPGECSIRPRSLAPARMTDALWRKLTSVTAKVNAAVKPLSDYDIYGKDEVWAYPDSGLGDCEDYVLEKRRDLYRMGISLADLLMTVVRKPDGEGHAVLTVRTDKGDYVLDNLTDKVRSWDETGYRFLKRQAIDNTGRWVSIRDGQQVLVGAVQ
;
A
#
# COMPACT_ATOMS: atom_id res chain seq x y z
N MET A 1 -20.08 -92.15 -19.14
CA MET A 1 -20.99 -91.36 -18.32
C MET A 1 -20.16 -90.70 -17.18
N ILE A 2 -19.84 -89.48 -17.23
CA ILE A 2 -19.59 -88.60 -16.09
C ILE A 2 -19.30 -87.24 -16.72
N SER A 3 -20.21 -86.30 -16.44
CA SER A 3 -20.23 -84.95 -16.92
C SER A 3 -19.26 -84.05 -16.11
N SER A 4 -18.47 -83.22 -16.80
CA SER A 4 -17.68 -82.16 -16.19
C SER A 4 -18.47 -80.85 -16.13
N PRO A 5 -18.38 -80.09 -15.07
CA PRO A 5 -19.00 -78.74 -15.00
C PRO A 5 -18.05 -77.69 -15.51
N MET A 6 -18.57 -76.79 -16.35
CA MET A 6 -17.91 -75.57 -16.83
C MET A 6 -17.72 -74.54 -15.67
N ALA A 7 -16.49 -74.13 -15.44
CA ALA A 7 -16.16 -73.01 -14.59
C ALA A 7 -16.37 -71.67 -15.35
N ARG A 8 -17.30 -70.83 -14.86
CA ARG A 8 -17.51 -69.44 -15.33
C ARG A 8 -16.53 -68.54 -14.61
N THR A 9 -15.57 -68.01 -15.35
CA THR A 9 -14.67 -66.94 -14.88
C THR A 9 -15.40 -65.60 -14.90
N LEU A 10 -15.63 -65.04 -13.72
CA LEU A 10 -16.16 -63.69 -13.54
C LEU A 10 -15.00 -62.67 -13.73
N ARG A 11 -15.06 -61.85 -14.77
CA ARG A 11 -14.10 -60.73 -14.97
C ARG A 11 -14.62 -59.55 -14.19
N LEU A 12 -13.91 -59.16 -13.09
CA LEU A 12 -14.11 -57.89 -12.38
C LEU A 12 -13.49 -56.78 -13.27
N CYS A 13 -14.32 -55.85 -13.73
CA CYS A 13 -13.87 -54.59 -14.29
C CYS A 13 -13.59 -53.62 -13.14
N ALA A 14 -12.33 -53.34 -12.85
CA ALA A 14 -11.93 -52.26 -11.95
C ALA A 14 -12.10 -50.90 -12.65
N VAL A 15 -13.08 -50.12 -12.21
CA VAL A 15 -13.23 -48.73 -12.68
C VAL A 15 -12.29 -47.86 -11.84
N ALA A 16 -11.19 -47.42 -12.44
CA ALA A 16 -10.29 -46.43 -11.84
C ALA A 16 -10.95 -45.06 -11.92
N GLY A 17 -11.47 -44.57 -10.77
CA GLY A 17 -11.97 -43.21 -10.64
C GLY A 17 -10.82 -42.18 -10.62
N LEU A 18 -10.69 -41.38 -11.67
CA LEU A 18 -9.81 -40.20 -11.68
C LEU A 18 -10.44 -39.13 -10.79
N ALA A 19 -9.85 -38.92 -9.61
CA ALA A 19 -10.17 -37.75 -8.76
C ALA A 19 -9.51 -36.52 -9.41
N ILE A 20 -10.30 -35.67 -10.05
CA ILE A 20 -9.89 -34.35 -10.50
C ILE A 20 -9.90 -33.42 -9.28
N SER A 21 -8.74 -33.21 -8.68
CA SER A 21 -8.54 -32.15 -7.67
C SER A 21 -8.58 -30.79 -8.36
N GLY A 22 -9.76 -30.19 -8.43
CA GLY A 22 -9.91 -28.81 -8.89
C GLY A 22 -9.25 -27.86 -7.88
N CYS A 23 -8.12 -27.23 -8.23
CA CYS A 23 -7.62 -26.06 -7.53
C CYS A 23 -8.63 -24.93 -7.72
N TRP A 24 -9.43 -24.67 -6.71
CA TRP A 24 -10.23 -23.45 -6.64
C TRP A 24 -9.27 -22.28 -6.31
N ALA A 25 -8.77 -21.62 -7.36
CA ALA A 25 -8.24 -20.27 -7.17
C ALA A 25 -9.45 -19.38 -6.83
N GLY A 26 -9.58 -19.03 -5.56
CA GLY A 26 -10.53 -18.00 -5.14
C GLY A 26 -10.27 -16.71 -5.93
N PRO A 27 -11.29 -15.88 -6.20
CA PRO A 27 -11.07 -14.59 -6.85
C PRO A 27 -10.09 -13.79 -5.97
N ALA A 28 -8.94 -13.43 -6.56
CA ALA A 28 -8.08 -12.43 -5.94
C ALA A 28 -8.92 -11.15 -5.83
N SER A 29 -9.26 -10.75 -4.61
CA SER A 29 -9.94 -9.49 -4.36
C SER A 29 -9.04 -8.40 -4.90
N ALA A 30 -9.46 -7.72 -5.96
CA ALA A 30 -8.77 -6.54 -6.42
C ALA A 30 -8.89 -5.51 -5.27
N ALA A 31 -7.76 -4.99 -4.81
CA ALA A 31 -7.75 -3.92 -3.83
C ALA A 31 -8.66 -2.80 -4.30
N GLY A 32 -9.62 -2.38 -3.46
CA GLY A 32 -10.43 -1.21 -3.75
C GLY A 32 -9.58 0.06 -3.72
N ALA A 33 -10.02 1.12 -4.39
CA ALA A 33 -9.45 2.44 -4.17
C ALA A 33 -9.92 2.99 -2.81
N MET A 34 -9.04 3.68 -2.07
CA MET A 34 -9.41 4.35 -0.83
C MET A 34 -10.46 5.43 -1.09
N ALA A 35 -11.59 5.35 -0.40
CA ALA A 35 -12.60 6.40 -0.42
C ALA A 35 -12.08 7.63 0.33
N THR A 36 -12.03 8.78 -0.34
CA THR A 36 -11.59 10.04 0.27
C THR A 36 -12.75 10.92 0.68
N GLY A 37 -12.56 11.67 1.74
CA GLY A 37 -13.48 12.72 2.21
C GLY A 37 -13.09 14.11 1.72
N GLY A 38 -13.48 15.12 2.47
CA GLY A 38 -13.13 16.52 2.20
C GLY A 38 -11.69 16.85 2.54
N MET A 39 -11.34 18.11 2.24
CA MET A 39 -10.06 18.71 2.63
C MET A 39 -9.85 18.62 4.15
N THR A 40 -8.60 18.36 4.55
CA THR A 40 -8.21 18.31 5.96
C THR A 40 -6.88 19.02 6.19
N SER A 41 -6.53 19.20 7.47
CA SER A 41 -5.26 19.82 7.84
C SER A 41 -4.07 18.96 7.38
N GLN A 42 -3.06 19.64 6.90
CA GLN A 42 -1.74 19.08 6.64
C GLN A 42 -1.09 18.61 7.95
N PRO A 43 -0.32 17.51 7.98
CA PRO A 43 0.57 17.20 9.11
C PRO A 43 1.54 18.36 9.38
N ILE A 44 1.85 18.61 10.64
CA ILE A 44 2.70 19.76 11.00
C ILE A 44 4.10 19.63 10.40
N GLY A 45 4.70 18.43 10.44
CA GLY A 45 6.01 18.19 9.83
C GLY A 45 6.00 18.41 8.32
N HIS A 46 4.95 17.95 7.60
CA HIS A 46 4.83 18.24 6.18
C HIS A 46 4.62 19.74 5.89
N TYR A 47 3.90 20.46 6.75
CA TYR A 47 3.77 21.90 6.62
C TYR A 47 5.12 22.62 6.73
N ASP A 48 5.96 22.23 7.69
CA ASP A 48 7.30 22.80 7.87
C ASP A 48 8.27 22.36 6.75
N PHE A 49 8.15 21.12 6.26
CA PHE A 49 8.84 20.67 5.06
C PHE A 49 8.50 21.56 3.85
N CYS A 50 7.23 21.89 3.66
CA CYS A 50 6.78 22.73 2.56
C CYS A 50 7.30 24.17 2.64
N LYS A 51 7.55 24.71 3.82
CA LYS A 51 8.20 26.03 3.97
C LYS A 51 9.63 26.00 3.44
N SER A 52 10.35 24.91 3.69
CA SER A 52 11.72 24.73 3.24
C SER A 52 11.80 24.26 1.79
N ASN A 53 10.77 23.58 1.29
CA ASN A 53 10.71 22.99 -0.05
C ASN A 53 9.43 23.39 -0.81
N PRO A 54 9.15 24.69 -1.02
CA PRO A 54 7.87 25.17 -1.57
C PRO A 54 7.58 24.63 -2.98
N GLY A 55 8.62 24.37 -3.75
CA GLY A 55 8.49 23.77 -5.09
C GLY A 55 7.89 22.39 -5.08
N GLU A 56 8.15 21.58 -4.05
CA GLU A 56 7.61 20.22 -3.93
C GLU A 56 6.15 20.18 -3.48
N CYS A 57 5.70 21.22 -2.80
CA CYS A 57 4.35 21.31 -2.23
C CYS A 57 3.37 22.11 -3.10
N SER A 58 3.82 22.63 -4.24
CA SER A 58 2.98 23.41 -5.17
C SER A 58 2.69 22.71 -6.49
N ILE A 59 3.11 21.46 -6.62
CA ILE A 59 2.97 20.70 -7.87
C ILE A 59 1.50 20.32 -8.08
N ARG A 60 1.03 20.61 -9.29
CA ARG A 60 -0.28 20.19 -9.78
C ARG A 60 -0.08 19.22 -10.94
N PRO A 61 -0.30 17.91 -10.72
CA PRO A 61 -0.15 16.92 -11.78
C PRO A 61 -1.08 17.21 -12.96
N ARG A 62 -0.58 17.01 -14.18
CA ARG A 62 -1.37 17.25 -15.40
C ARG A 62 -2.47 16.22 -15.64
N SER A 63 -2.26 14.99 -15.18
CA SER A 63 -3.22 13.90 -15.27
C SER A 63 -3.57 13.41 -13.87
N LEU A 64 -4.86 13.18 -13.63
CA LEU A 64 -5.39 12.61 -12.39
C LEU A 64 -5.86 11.17 -12.58
N ALA A 65 -5.66 10.60 -13.78
CA ALA A 65 -5.95 9.18 -14.03
C ALA A 65 -4.98 8.31 -13.19
N PRO A 66 -5.45 7.23 -12.54
CA PRO A 66 -4.60 6.38 -11.75
C PRO A 66 -3.55 5.67 -12.62
N ALA A 67 -2.39 5.38 -12.06
CA ALA A 67 -1.33 4.65 -12.73
C ALA A 67 -1.84 3.27 -13.16
N ARG A 68 -1.49 2.86 -14.39
CA ARG A 68 -1.82 1.52 -14.87
C ARG A 68 -0.93 0.49 -14.18
N MET A 69 -1.52 -0.44 -13.42
CA MET A 69 -0.78 -1.54 -12.80
C MET A 69 -0.29 -2.50 -13.88
N THR A 70 1.01 -2.64 -13.98
CA THR A 70 1.71 -3.57 -14.86
C THR A 70 2.79 -4.30 -14.08
N ASP A 71 3.31 -5.41 -14.61
CA ASP A 71 4.46 -6.10 -14.00
C ASP A 71 5.68 -5.18 -13.89
N ALA A 72 5.86 -4.26 -14.82
CA ALA A 72 6.95 -3.28 -14.77
C ALA A 72 6.75 -2.28 -13.61
N LEU A 73 5.53 -1.78 -13.39
CA LEU A 73 5.22 -0.94 -12.24
C LEU A 73 5.39 -1.73 -10.93
N TRP A 74 4.84 -2.94 -10.85
CA TRP A 74 4.98 -3.79 -9.67
C TRP A 74 6.43 -4.01 -9.27
N ARG A 75 7.31 -4.33 -10.25
CA ARG A 75 8.76 -4.46 -10.00
C ARG A 75 9.41 -3.16 -9.51
N LYS A 76 9.00 -2.00 -10.01
CA LYS A 76 9.49 -0.70 -9.50
C LYS A 76 9.10 -0.51 -8.03
N LEU A 77 7.83 -0.75 -7.69
CA LEU A 77 7.33 -0.59 -6.32
C LEU A 77 8.08 -1.49 -5.34
N THR A 78 8.20 -2.78 -5.65
CA THR A 78 8.90 -3.75 -4.79
C THR A 78 10.40 -3.46 -4.67
N SER A 79 11.05 -3.11 -5.78
CA SER A 79 12.49 -2.77 -5.79
C SER A 79 12.80 -1.50 -5.00
N VAL A 80 11.99 -0.43 -5.16
CA VAL A 80 12.19 0.82 -4.41
C VAL A 80 11.93 0.60 -2.93
N THR A 81 10.88 -0.17 -2.57
CA THR A 81 10.60 -0.47 -1.16
C THR A 81 11.78 -1.16 -0.50
N ALA A 82 12.26 -2.26 -1.06
CA ALA A 82 13.39 -3.01 -0.51
C ALA A 82 14.69 -2.17 -0.48
N LYS A 83 14.97 -1.41 -1.56
CA LYS A 83 16.17 -0.56 -1.66
C LYS A 83 16.19 0.50 -0.56
N VAL A 84 15.09 1.25 -0.40
CA VAL A 84 15.03 2.34 0.58
C VAL A 84 15.03 1.80 2.00
N ASN A 85 14.30 0.70 2.27
CA ASN A 85 14.30 0.07 3.59
C ASN A 85 15.69 -0.45 3.99
N ALA A 86 16.48 -0.94 3.03
CA ALA A 86 17.86 -1.37 3.29
C ALA A 86 18.86 -0.21 3.45
N ALA A 87 18.61 0.93 2.78
CA ALA A 87 19.55 2.05 2.74
C ALA A 87 19.40 2.99 3.94
N VAL A 88 18.19 3.18 4.46
CA VAL A 88 17.89 4.06 5.58
C VAL A 88 17.84 3.24 6.86
N LYS A 89 18.51 3.70 7.92
CA LYS A 89 18.43 3.10 9.26
C LYS A 89 17.41 3.86 10.09
N PRO A 90 16.51 3.16 10.80
CA PRO A 90 15.47 3.80 11.59
C PRO A 90 16.09 4.53 12.78
N LEU A 91 15.81 5.82 12.88
CA LEU A 91 16.16 6.66 14.03
C LEU A 91 15.10 7.75 14.14
N SER A 92 14.67 8.05 15.37
CA SER A 92 13.62 9.06 15.60
C SER A 92 14.14 10.47 15.28
N ASP A 93 13.24 11.34 14.88
CA ASP A 93 13.54 12.76 14.69
C ASP A 93 14.16 13.40 15.92
N TYR A 94 13.67 13.03 17.12
CA TYR A 94 14.23 13.55 18.37
C TYR A 94 15.71 13.19 18.54
N ASP A 95 16.09 11.95 18.15
CA ASP A 95 17.49 11.51 18.24
C ASP A 95 18.38 12.15 17.17
N ILE A 96 17.81 12.51 16.00
CA ILE A 96 18.55 13.14 14.90
C ILE A 96 18.64 14.67 15.10
N TYR A 97 17.50 15.31 15.44
CA TYR A 97 17.33 16.77 15.36
C TYR A 97 17.04 17.43 16.71
N GLY A 98 16.81 16.66 17.79
CA GLY A 98 16.43 17.17 19.12
C GLY A 98 15.00 17.73 19.18
N LYS A 99 14.16 17.42 18.22
CA LYS A 99 12.73 17.77 18.12
C LYS A 99 11.98 16.75 17.29
N ASP A 100 10.69 16.62 17.52
CA ASP A 100 9.81 15.69 16.81
C ASP A 100 9.28 16.28 15.49
N GLU A 101 8.75 15.40 14.61
CA GLU A 101 8.04 15.74 13.36
C GLU A 101 8.87 16.60 12.37
N VAL A 102 10.10 16.17 12.08
CA VAL A 102 11.01 16.80 11.11
C VAL A 102 11.02 16.00 9.81
N TRP A 103 10.09 16.25 8.95
CA TRP A 103 10.06 15.63 7.63
C TRP A 103 11.25 16.07 6.78
N ALA A 104 12.15 15.17 6.46
CA ALA A 104 13.37 15.43 5.73
C ALA A 104 13.70 14.28 4.76
N TYR A 105 14.51 14.55 3.74
CA TYR A 105 15.10 13.46 2.98
C TYR A 105 16.20 12.80 3.80
N PRO A 106 16.23 11.44 3.88
CA PRO A 106 17.20 10.73 4.70
C PRO A 106 18.59 10.65 4.01
N ASP A 107 19.11 11.81 3.59
CA ASP A 107 20.40 11.91 2.89
C ASP A 107 21.60 11.53 3.79
N SER A 108 21.42 11.53 5.11
CA SER A 108 22.37 11.00 6.10
C SER A 108 22.37 9.47 6.20
N GLY A 109 21.38 8.81 5.61
CA GLY A 109 21.12 7.38 5.80
C GLY A 109 20.38 7.05 7.10
N LEU A 110 19.85 8.06 7.80
CA LEU A 110 19.05 7.94 9.02
C LEU A 110 17.70 8.63 8.81
N GLY A 111 16.65 8.13 9.46
CA GLY A 111 15.31 8.74 9.38
C GLY A 111 14.23 7.86 10.00
N ASP A 112 13.03 8.41 10.15
CA ASP A 112 11.88 7.66 10.61
C ASP A 112 10.80 7.50 9.50
N CYS A 113 9.56 7.19 9.84
CA CYS A 113 8.60 6.67 8.86
C CYS A 113 8.35 7.62 7.69
N GLU A 114 8.23 8.92 7.92
CA GLU A 114 7.96 9.92 6.88
C GLU A 114 9.16 10.17 5.96
N ASP A 115 10.37 10.05 6.47
CA ASP A 115 11.60 10.20 5.69
C ASP A 115 11.73 9.08 4.65
N TYR A 116 11.40 7.83 5.06
CA TYR A 116 11.28 6.71 4.11
C TYR A 116 10.19 6.94 3.07
N VAL A 117 9.08 7.57 3.45
CA VAL A 117 8.01 7.93 2.50
C VAL A 117 8.49 8.95 1.49
N LEU A 118 9.16 10.01 1.95
CA LEU A 118 9.74 11.04 1.08
C LEU A 118 10.73 10.43 0.07
N GLU A 119 11.62 9.55 0.53
CA GLU A 119 12.63 8.93 -0.31
C GLU A 119 12.03 7.98 -1.35
N LYS A 120 11.11 7.09 -0.95
CA LYS A 120 10.40 6.20 -1.88
C LYS A 120 9.64 7.00 -2.93
N ARG A 121 8.96 8.07 -2.50
CA ARG A 121 8.24 8.98 -3.39
C ARG A 121 9.18 9.66 -4.38
N ARG A 122 10.35 10.18 -3.93
CA ARG A 122 11.38 10.79 -4.77
C ARG A 122 11.91 9.82 -5.83
N ASP A 123 12.25 8.61 -5.44
CA ASP A 123 12.76 7.57 -6.33
C ASP A 123 11.72 7.15 -7.39
N LEU A 124 10.48 6.88 -6.98
CA LEU A 124 9.42 6.50 -7.91
C LEU A 124 9.03 7.64 -8.87
N TYR A 125 9.03 8.88 -8.38
CA TYR A 125 8.80 10.05 -9.24
C TYR A 125 9.90 10.20 -10.31
N ARG A 126 11.17 10.02 -9.94
CA ARG A 126 12.31 9.99 -10.89
C ARG A 126 12.19 8.86 -11.92
N MET A 127 11.53 7.77 -11.57
CA MET A 127 11.22 6.65 -12.48
C MET A 127 9.99 6.92 -13.38
N GLY A 128 9.41 8.14 -13.32
CA GLY A 128 8.33 8.60 -14.19
C GLY A 128 6.92 8.31 -13.69
N ILE A 129 6.74 7.95 -12.41
CA ILE A 129 5.41 7.77 -11.82
C ILE A 129 4.88 9.15 -11.38
N SER A 130 3.62 9.43 -11.71
CA SER A 130 3.00 10.72 -11.40
C SER A 130 2.87 10.94 -9.89
N LEU A 131 3.08 12.18 -9.44
CA LEU A 131 2.82 12.56 -8.04
C LEU A 131 1.32 12.51 -7.67
N ALA A 132 0.41 12.49 -8.66
CA ALA A 132 -1.01 12.18 -8.43
C ALA A 132 -1.23 10.75 -7.91
N ASP A 133 -0.25 9.88 -8.09
CA ASP A 133 -0.31 8.46 -7.74
C ASP A 133 0.66 8.07 -6.61
N LEU A 134 1.49 9.01 -6.13
CA LEU A 134 2.47 8.83 -5.06
C LEU A 134 2.08 9.70 -3.86
N LEU A 135 1.20 9.19 -3.02
CA LEU A 135 0.50 9.98 -2.01
C LEU A 135 1.02 9.66 -0.60
N MET A 136 1.69 10.61 0.03
CA MET A 136 2.04 10.50 1.45
C MET A 136 0.76 10.35 2.27
N THR A 137 0.73 9.36 3.16
CA THR A 137 -0.48 8.94 3.86
C THR A 137 -0.19 8.75 5.34
N VAL A 138 -1.00 9.34 6.18
CA VAL A 138 -0.94 9.18 7.64
C VAL A 138 -1.95 8.11 8.05
N VAL A 139 -1.46 7.16 8.82
CA VAL A 139 -2.22 6.04 9.35
C VAL A 139 -2.04 5.91 10.86
N ARG A 140 -2.82 5.04 11.47
CA ARG A 140 -2.63 4.58 12.83
C ARG A 140 -2.44 3.08 12.82
N LYS A 141 -1.38 2.61 13.46
CA LYS A 141 -1.08 1.19 13.61
C LYS A 141 -2.09 0.51 14.55
N PRO A 142 -2.19 -0.83 14.58
CA PRO A 142 -3.07 -1.56 15.50
C PRO A 142 -2.78 -1.29 16.98
N ASP A 143 -1.54 -0.97 17.34
CA ASP A 143 -1.12 -0.58 18.70
C ASP A 143 -1.54 0.85 19.08
N GLY A 144 -2.10 1.61 18.14
CA GLY A 144 -2.57 2.98 18.34
C GLY A 144 -1.55 4.06 18.00
N GLU A 145 -0.30 3.72 17.69
CA GLU A 145 0.72 4.70 17.31
C GLU A 145 0.46 5.29 15.92
N GLY A 146 0.83 6.56 15.75
CA GLY A 146 0.87 7.24 14.46
C GLY A 146 1.94 6.63 13.55
N HIS A 147 1.69 6.67 12.24
CA HIS A 147 2.64 6.16 11.25
C HIS A 147 2.41 6.83 9.90
N ALA A 148 3.47 6.90 9.07
CA ALA A 148 3.40 7.39 7.71
C ALA A 148 3.78 6.29 6.72
N VAL A 149 3.03 6.22 5.63
CA VAL A 149 3.30 5.27 4.53
C VAL A 149 3.13 5.97 3.18
N LEU A 150 3.75 5.42 2.14
CA LEU A 150 3.49 5.86 0.78
C LEU A 150 2.35 5.03 0.17
N THR A 151 1.25 5.70 -0.17
CA THR A 151 0.19 5.08 -0.97
C THR A 151 0.47 5.28 -2.46
N VAL A 152 0.44 4.19 -3.21
CA VAL A 152 0.51 4.22 -4.68
C VAL A 152 -0.85 3.90 -5.26
N ARG A 153 -1.45 4.88 -5.93
CA ARG A 153 -2.76 4.78 -6.54
C ARG A 153 -2.67 4.14 -7.93
N THR A 154 -3.47 3.11 -8.18
CA THR A 154 -3.48 2.40 -9.46
C THR A 154 -4.90 2.08 -9.94
N ASP A 155 -5.01 1.65 -11.20
CA ASP A 155 -6.27 1.15 -11.81
C ASP A 155 -6.72 -0.20 -11.22
N LYS A 156 -5.88 -0.82 -10.38
CA LYS A 156 -6.18 -2.08 -9.66
C LYS A 156 -6.37 -1.88 -8.15
N GLY A 157 -6.47 -0.63 -7.69
CA GLY A 157 -6.59 -0.24 -6.30
C GLY A 157 -5.34 0.46 -5.76
N ASP A 158 -5.37 0.77 -4.48
CA ASP A 158 -4.30 1.49 -3.79
C ASP A 158 -3.37 0.51 -3.06
N TYR A 159 -2.06 0.67 -3.26
CA TYR A 159 -1.02 -0.16 -2.65
C TYR A 159 -0.18 0.66 -1.68
N VAL A 160 0.33 0.02 -0.65
CA VAL A 160 1.12 0.64 0.42
C VAL A 160 2.56 0.16 0.35
N LEU A 161 3.48 1.13 0.37
CA LEU A 161 4.92 0.95 0.57
C LEU A 161 5.28 1.47 1.95
N ASP A 162 5.84 0.59 2.77
CA ASP A 162 6.06 0.77 4.20
C ASP A 162 7.54 0.55 4.55
N ASN A 163 8.04 1.21 5.60
CA ASN A 163 9.39 0.93 6.12
C ASN A 163 9.42 -0.24 7.11
N LEU A 164 8.26 -0.66 7.63
CA LEU A 164 8.15 -1.79 8.55
C LEU A 164 8.14 -3.16 7.84
N THR A 165 8.06 -3.17 6.51
CA THR A 165 8.07 -4.39 5.68
C THR A 165 8.51 -4.10 4.25
N ASP A 166 9.22 -5.05 3.63
CA ASP A 166 9.57 -4.95 2.21
C ASP A 166 8.43 -5.39 1.28
N LYS A 167 7.34 -5.90 1.84
CA LYS A 167 6.19 -6.35 1.05
C LYS A 167 5.31 -5.17 0.67
N VAL A 168 5.13 -4.94 -0.62
CA VAL A 168 4.07 -4.09 -1.13
C VAL A 168 2.74 -4.82 -0.95
N ARG A 169 1.78 -4.19 -0.28
CA ARG A 169 0.47 -4.77 0.03
C ARG A 169 -0.65 -3.86 -0.44
N SER A 170 -1.81 -4.43 -0.71
CA SER A 170 -3.05 -3.68 -0.78
C SER A 170 -3.30 -2.94 0.54
N TRP A 171 -3.86 -1.73 0.47
CA TRP A 171 -4.08 -0.91 1.66
C TRP A 171 -5.00 -1.60 2.69
N ASP A 172 -6.01 -2.32 2.25
CA ASP A 172 -6.97 -3.05 3.07
C ASP A 172 -6.39 -4.32 3.74
N GLU A 173 -5.20 -4.77 3.28
CA GLU A 173 -4.46 -5.90 3.87
C GLU A 173 -3.43 -5.48 4.93
N THR A 174 -3.27 -4.17 5.18
CA THR A 174 -2.24 -3.69 6.10
C THR A 174 -2.63 -3.78 7.57
N GLY A 175 -3.92 -3.80 7.87
CA GLY A 175 -4.45 -3.70 9.23
C GLY A 175 -4.36 -2.29 9.84
N TYR A 176 -3.92 -1.30 9.09
CA TYR A 176 -3.84 0.10 9.53
C TYR A 176 -5.20 0.79 9.44
N ARG A 177 -5.43 1.76 10.33
CA ARG A 177 -6.50 2.73 10.20
C ARG A 177 -5.98 3.94 9.44
N PHE A 178 -6.47 4.16 8.23
CA PHE A 178 -6.09 5.26 7.36
C PHE A 178 -6.81 6.55 7.78
N LEU A 179 -6.08 7.64 7.97
CA LEU A 179 -6.62 8.89 8.49
C LEU A 179 -6.75 9.97 7.41
N LYS A 180 -5.66 10.26 6.74
CA LYS A 180 -5.57 11.28 5.69
C LYS A 180 -4.41 11.00 4.74
N ARG A 181 -4.51 11.52 3.53
CA ARG A 181 -3.43 11.45 2.53
C ARG A 181 -3.33 12.75 1.74
N GLN A 182 -2.25 12.91 0.99
CA GLN A 182 -2.15 13.99 0.01
C GLN A 182 -3.30 13.93 -1.01
N ALA A 183 -3.72 15.10 -1.47
CA ALA A 183 -4.66 15.22 -2.57
C ALA A 183 -3.97 14.88 -3.91
N ILE A 184 -4.71 14.27 -4.82
CA ILE A 184 -4.18 13.85 -6.13
C ILE A 184 -3.89 15.03 -7.06
N ASP A 185 -4.53 16.17 -6.82
CA ASP A 185 -4.50 17.37 -7.66
C ASP A 185 -3.48 18.42 -7.21
N ASN A 186 -2.91 18.26 -6.00
CA ASN A 186 -1.96 19.22 -5.46
C ASN A 186 -1.15 18.61 -4.31
N THR A 187 0.17 18.66 -4.42
CA THR A 187 1.10 18.01 -3.46
C THR A 187 1.17 18.68 -2.08
N GLY A 188 0.69 19.91 -1.93
CA GLY A 188 0.60 20.59 -0.63
C GLY A 188 -0.75 20.43 0.07
N ARG A 189 -1.73 19.80 -0.57
CA ARG A 189 -3.09 19.66 -0.04
C ARG A 189 -3.32 18.25 0.49
N TRP A 190 -4.20 18.14 1.48
CA TRP A 190 -4.53 16.88 2.13
C TRP A 190 -6.04 16.66 2.18
N VAL A 191 -6.45 15.40 2.08
CA VAL A 191 -7.84 14.94 2.17
C VAL A 191 -7.95 13.87 3.25
N SER A 192 -9.10 13.83 3.91
CA SER A 192 -9.43 12.74 4.84
C SER A 192 -9.68 11.43 4.07
N ILE A 193 -9.46 10.29 4.72
CA ILE A 193 -9.80 8.97 4.19
C ILE A 193 -11.02 8.47 4.95
N ARG A 194 -11.99 7.94 4.24
CA ARG A 194 -13.16 7.31 4.80
C ARG A 194 -12.90 5.81 4.88
N ASP A 195 -12.54 5.37 6.05
CA ASP A 195 -12.30 3.95 6.37
C ASP A 195 -13.61 3.22 6.55
N GLY A 196 -14.46 3.06 5.59
CA GLY A 196 -15.66 2.21 5.67
C GLY A 196 -16.46 2.19 7.00
N GLN A 197 -15.91 2.71 8.05
CA GLN A 197 -16.58 2.97 9.32
C GLN A 197 -17.31 4.30 9.20
N GLN A 198 -18.62 4.21 9.07
CA GLN A 198 -19.51 5.34 9.37
C GLN A 198 -19.08 5.89 10.74
N VAL A 199 -18.55 7.10 10.76
CA VAL A 199 -18.52 7.87 12.01
C VAL A 199 -20.00 8.02 12.37
N LEU A 200 -20.45 7.23 13.35
CA LEU A 200 -21.71 7.49 14.04
C LEU A 200 -21.57 8.88 14.66
N VAL A 201 -21.97 9.90 13.93
CA VAL A 201 -22.24 11.21 14.48
C VAL A 201 -23.44 10.98 15.40
N GLY A 202 -23.16 10.82 16.70
CA GLY A 202 -24.20 10.73 17.69
C GLY A 202 -25.08 11.97 17.54
N ALA A 203 -26.31 11.77 17.11
CA ALA A 203 -27.33 12.78 17.16
C ALA A 203 -27.49 13.13 18.64
N VAL A 204 -27.02 14.31 19.03
CA VAL A 204 -27.38 14.93 20.31
C VAL A 204 -28.82 15.35 20.16
N GLN A 205 -29.73 14.69 20.89
CA GLN A 205 -31.10 15.12 21.08
C GLN A 205 -31.12 16.29 22.08
#